data_32d258e3f7cea2b874481f611dc2cf1a
#
_entry.id   32d258e3f7cea2b874481f611dc2cf1a
#
_cell.length_a   1.000
_cell.length_b   1.000
_cell.length_c   1.000
_cell.angle_alpha   90.00
_cell.angle_beta   90.00
_cell.angle_gamma   90.00
#
_symmetry.space_group_name_H-M   'P 1'
#
loop_
_entity.id
_entity.type
_entity.pdbx_description
1 polymer ?
#
loop_
_entity_poly.entity_id
_entity_poly.type
_entity_poly.pdbx_seq_one_letter_code
_entity_poly.pdbx_strand_id
1 'polypeptide(L)'
;MVSATQPPDGVHYYESADEVPANITKYWLQRQNIFSKYDEGVWLTDDAWFGVTPEPVAKKIADHVATAPAAKTVLIDAFAGAGGNVIAFALSGRWKQIFAVEKDPKTLACAKHNAEIYGVAKKIFWIEGDIFNVLKTRLKSIAKNAVIFASPPWGGPSYTDFDVFDLSYMEPYSLSHLYDAFNTASSEVALYLPRTTDIRQLAKYAKKDEKLQVVHYCVKGASKALTVYYGSFQVNAI
;
A
#
# COMPACT_ATOMS: atom_id res chain seq x y z
N MET A 1 5.60 25.20 10.94
CA MET A 1 4.41 24.83 11.71
C MET A 1 3.32 24.59 10.69
N VAL A 2 2.86 23.34 10.55
CA VAL A 2 1.67 23.05 9.77
C VAL A 2 0.51 23.71 10.51
N SER A 3 -0.29 24.50 9.81
CA SER A 3 -1.51 25.09 10.38
C SER A 3 -2.33 23.97 10.99
N ALA A 4 -2.77 24.12 12.24
CA ALA A 4 -3.63 23.16 12.91
C ALA A 4 -5.03 23.18 12.25
N THR A 5 -5.12 22.58 11.05
CA THR A 5 -6.41 22.29 10.42
C THR A 5 -7.02 21.14 11.18
N GLN A 6 -8.23 21.31 11.67
CA GLN A 6 -8.99 20.20 12.29
C GLN A 6 -9.26 19.12 11.24
N PRO A 7 -9.17 17.84 11.62
CA PRO A 7 -9.48 16.75 10.69
C PRO A 7 -10.94 16.87 10.21
N PRO A 8 -11.23 16.48 8.95
CA PRO A 8 -12.58 16.39 8.44
C PRO A 8 -13.44 15.39 9.22
N ASP A 9 -14.76 15.49 9.12
CA ASP A 9 -15.68 14.52 9.73
C ASP A 9 -15.38 13.08 9.33
N GLY A 10 -15.26 12.18 10.33
CA GLY A 10 -14.88 10.78 10.17
C GLY A 10 -13.38 10.54 9.94
N VAL A 11 -12.55 11.56 10.17
CA VAL A 11 -11.09 11.48 10.21
C VAL A 11 -10.62 11.85 11.62
N HIS A 12 -9.70 11.09 12.18
CA HIS A 12 -9.31 11.23 13.58
C HIS A 12 -7.79 11.33 13.76
N TYR A 13 -7.40 12.10 14.77
CA TYR A 13 -6.14 12.00 15.45
C TYR A 13 -6.44 11.75 16.92
N TYR A 14 -6.16 10.56 17.41
CA TYR A 14 -6.38 10.19 18.81
C TYR A 14 -5.15 10.52 19.66
N GLU A 15 -5.28 11.44 20.59
CA GLU A 15 -4.18 11.87 21.48
C GLU A 15 -4.03 10.90 22.65
N SER A 16 -5.13 10.39 23.18
CA SER A 16 -5.15 9.51 24.36
C SER A 16 -5.91 8.21 24.13
N ALA A 17 -5.64 7.21 24.96
CA ALA A 17 -6.27 5.90 24.84
C ALA A 17 -7.78 5.93 25.12
N ASP A 18 -8.24 6.91 25.89
CA ASP A 18 -9.65 7.02 26.28
C ASP A 18 -10.55 7.49 25.13
N GLU A 19 -9.95 8.10 24.10
CA GLU A 19 -10.63 8.54 22.88
C GLU A 19 -10.77 7.41 21.85
N VAL A 20 -9.97 6.34 21.98
CA VAL A 20 -9.80 5.32 20.95
C VAL A 20 -10.92 4.27 21.05
N PRO A 21 -11.65 4.00 19.95
CA PRO A 21 -12.60 2.89 19.90
C PRO A 21 -11.96 1.54 20.26
N ALA A 22 -12.67 0.71 21.02
CA ALA A 22 -12.14 -0.56 21.54
C ALA A 22 -11.57 -1.50 20.49
N ASN A 23 -12.16 -1.53 19.29
CA ASN A 23 -11.71 -2.35 18.16
C ASN A 23 -10.40 -1.84 17.53
N ILE A 24 -10.04 -0.57 17.72
CA ILE A 24 -8.82 0.06 17.19
C ILE A 24 -7.70 0.08 18.22
N THR A 25 -8.00 -0.01 19.52
CA THR A 25 -7.04 0.18 20.62
C THR A 25 -5.73 -0.60 20.42
N LYS A 26 -5.79 -1.87 20.00
CA LYS A 26 -4.58 -2.69 19.76
C LYS A 26 -3.66 -2.14 18.67
N TYR A 27 -4.20 -1.41 17.70
CA TYR A 27 -3.45 -0.76 16.62
C TYR A 27 -2.88 0.56 17.10
N TRP A 28 -3.69 1.35 17.81
CA TRP A 28 -3.26 2.63 18.39
C TRP A 28 -2.10 2.47 19.36
N LEU A 29 -2.08 1.41 20.17
CA LEU A 29 -0.94 1.08 21.04
C LEU A 29 0.36 0.85 20.27
N GLN A 30 0.28 0.57 18.98
CA GLN A 30 1.42 0.40 18.06
C GLN A 30 1.56 1.59 17.10
N ARG A 31 0.87 2.71 17.32
CA ARG A 31 0.76 3.83 16.39
C ARG A 31 2.10 4.35 15.88
N GLN A 32 3.12 4.39 16.73
CA GLN A 32 4.47 4.81 16.34
C GLN A 32 5.22 3.79 15.47
N ASN A 33 4.80 2.51 15.46
CA ASN A 33 5.28 1.55 14.48
C ASN A 33 4.51 1.67 13.15
N ILE A 34 3.29 2.21 13.17
CA ILE A 34 2.47 2.44 11.98
C ILE A 34 2.96 3.71 11.27
N PHE A 35 3.08 4.80 12.03
CA PHE A 35 3.70 6.06 11.60
C PHE A 35 4.64 6.54 12.70
N SER A 36 5.94 6.60 12.44
CA SER A 36 6.92 7.03 13.44
C SER A 36 6.70 8.48 13.90
N LYS A 37 6.03 9.28 13.08
CA LYS A 37 5.63 10.66 13.33
C LYS A 37 4.18 10.80 13.77
N TYR A 38 3.57 9.75 14.34
CA TYR A 38 2.17 9.78 14.73
C TYR A 38 1.84 10.99 15.62
N ASP A 39 2.70 11.26 16.61
CA ASP A 39 2.49 12.32 17.58
C ASP A 39 2.67 13.74 16.98
N GLU A 40 3.06 13.86 15.70
CA GLU A 40 3.02 15.11 14.94
C GLU A 40 1.63 15.40 14.33
N GLY A 41 0.59 14.60 14.66
CA GLY A 41 -0.80 14.81 14.25
C GLY A 41 -1.22 14.01 13.02
N VAL A 42 -0.77 12.76 12.87
CA VAL A 42 -1.16 11.86 11.76
C VAL A 42 -2.67 11.59 11.77
N TRP A 43 -3.30 11.74 10.63
CA TRP A 43 -4.73 11.50 10.44
C TRP A 43 -5.02 10.09 9.93
N LEU A 44 -6.06 9.46 10.47
CA LEU A 44 -6.58 8.17 10.02
C LEU A 44 -8.11 8.15 10.10
N THR A 45 -8.75 7.46 9.17
CA THR A 45 -10.13 6.99 9.36
C THR A 45 -10.10 5.74 10.24
N ASP A 46 -11.22 5.38 10.87
CA ASP A 46 -11.28 4.18 11.71
C ASP A 46 -10.95 2.90 10.91
N ASP A 47 -11.40 2.82 9.67
CA ASP A 47 -11.10 1.68 8.78
C ASP A 47 -9.63 1.63 8.36
N ALA A 48 -8.97 2.78 8.22
CA ALA A 48 -7.56 2.82 7.83
C ALA A 48 -6.63 2.16 8.85
N TRP A 49 -6.99 2.13 10.15
CA TRP A 49 -6.22 1.45 11.19
C TRP A 49 -6.01 -0.04 10.92
N PHE A 50 -6.97 -0.70 10.26
CA PHE A 50 -6.89 -2.12 9.97
C PHE A 50 -6.02 -2.45 8.76
N GLY A 51 -5.94 -1.52 7.80
CA GLY A 51 -5.32 -1.77 6.49
C GLY A 51 -3.97 -1.08 6.27
N VAL A 52 -3.60 -0.10 7.12
CA VAL A 52 -2.36 0.65 6.91
C VAL A 52 -1.12 -0.22 7.13
N THR A 53 -0.19 -0.16 6.18
CA THR A 53 1.09 -0.87 6.28
C THR A 53 1.97 -0.21 7.33
N PRO A 54 2.51 -0.96 8.33
CA PRO A 54 3.46 -0.40 9.30
C PRO A 54 4.70 0.19 8.61
N GLU A 55 5.17 1.33 9.08
CA GLU A 55 6.26 2.09 8.45
C GLU A 55 7.53 1.26 8.20
N PRO A 56 8.02 0.40 9.11
CA PRO A 56 9.20 -0.44 8.83
C PRO A 56 8.97 -1.41 7.66
N VAL A 57 7.74 -1.90 7.49
CA VAL A 57 7.37 -2.77 6.35
C VAL A 57 7.28 -1.94 5.08
N ALA A 58 6.63 -0.78 5.12
CA ALA A 58 6.51 0.12 3.98
C ALA A 58 7.89 0.57 3.45
N LYS A 59 8.86 0.84 4.34
CA LYS A 59 10.25 1.14 3.96
C LYS A 59 10.91 -0.04 3.23
N LYS A 60 10.77 -1.27 3.75
CA LYS A 60 11.31 -2.47 3.08
C LYS A 60 10.64 -2.73 1.74
N ILE A 61 9.33 -2.53 1.63
CA ILE A 61 8.62 -2.60 0.35
C ILE A 61 9.19 -1.55 -0.61
N ALA A 62 9.43 -0.32 -0.15
CA ALA A 62 9.99 0.74 -0.99
C ALA A 62 11.39 0.36 -1.51
N ASP A 63 12.25 -0.23 -0.66
CA ASP A 63 13.57 -0.74 -1.07
C ASP A 63 13.43 -1.82 -2.15
N HIS A 64 12.53 -2.78 -1.97
CA HIS A 64 12.33 -3.88 -2.92
C HIS A 64 11.71 -3.38 -4.24
N VAL A 65 10.70 -2.51 -4.19
CA VAL A 65 10.09 -1.93 -5.38
C VAL A 65 11.10 -1.06 -6.15
N ALA A 66 12.06 -0.43 -5.44
CA ALA A 66 13.14 0.34 -6.06
C ALA A 66 14.09 -0.51 -6.93
N THR A 67 14.08 -1.85 -6.78
CA THR A 67 14.87 -2.77 -7.62
C THR A 67 14.28 -2.99 -9.01
N ALA A 68 13.13 -2.43 -9.32
CA ALA A 68 12.58 -2.41 -10.67
C ALA A 68 13.57 -1.80 -11.67
N PRO A 69 13.50 -2.16 -12.97
CA PRO A 69 14.42 -1.68 -14.00
C PRO A 69 14.63 -0.17 -13.94
N ALA A 70 15.88 0.28 -14.05
CA ALA A 70 16.24 1.71 -13.90
C ALA A 70 15.49 2.64 -14.88
N ALA A 71 15.10 2.12 -16.04
CA ALA A 71 14.30 2.86 -17.03
C ALA A 71 12.87 3.17 -16.53
N LYS A 72 12.35 2.40 -15.58
CA LYS A 72 11.05 2.65 -14.95
C LYS A 72 11.21 3.74 -13.88
N THR A 73 10.84 4.96 -14.20
CA THR A 73 11.02 6.12 -13.30
C THR A 73 9.72 6.63 -12.69
N VAL A 74 8.61 5.99 -13.04
CA VAL A 74 7.25 6.32 -12.56
C VAL A 74 6.74 5.20 -11.67
N LEU A 75 6.13 5.56 -10.55
CA LEU A 75 5.44 4.65 -9.65
C LEU A 75 3.96 5.04 -9.57
N ILE A 76 3.08 4.04 -9.58
CA ILE A 76 1.65 4.19 -9.29
C ILE A 76 1.36 3.35 -8.04
N ASP A 77 0.98 4.01 -6.94
CA ASP A 77 0.37 3.36 -5.78
C ASP A 77 -1.14 3.28 -6.04
N ALA A 78 -1.61 2.07 -6.30
CA ALA A 78 -2.96 1.82 -6.80
C ALA A 78 -4.04 1.92 -5.70
N PHE A 79 -3.66 1.75 -4.44
CA PHE A 79 -4.54 1.84 -3.27
C PHE A 79 -3.77 2.59 -2.17
N ALA A 80 -3.69 3.90 -2.28
CA ALA A 80 -2.81 4.72 -1.44
C ALA A 80 -3.20 4.70 0.04
N GLY A 81 -4.48 4.43 0.35
CA GLY A 81 -4.96 4.40 1.72
C GLY A 81 -4.64 5.71 2.45
N ALA A 82 -4.26 5.62 3.72
CA ALA A 82 -3.83 6.77 4.53
C ALA A 82 -2.37 7.20 4.28
N GLY A 83 -1.72 6.67 3.24
CA GLY A 83 -0.41 7.13 2.79
C GLY A 83 0.78 6.29 3.23
N GLY A 84 0.60 5.19 3.97
CA GLY A 84 1.70 4.41 4.54
C GLY A 84 2.77 4.02 3.52
N ASN A 85 2.39 3.40 2.41
CA ASN A 85 3.33 2.97 1.37
C ASN A 85 3.80 4.15 0.49
N VAL A 86 2.89 5.01 0.04
CA VAL A 86 3.26 6.10 -0.88
C VAL A 86 4.25 7.10 -0.26
N ILE A 87 4.14 7.35 1.05
CA ILE A 87 5.11 8.15 1.80
C ILE A 87 6.49 7.50 1.77
N ALA A 88 6.58 6.18 2.02
CA ALA A 88 7.85 5.46 1.96
C ALA A 88 8.47 5.50 0.55
N PHE A 89 7.65 5.34 -0.51
CA PHE A 89 8.11 5.49 -1.89
C PHE A 89 8.64 6.89 -2.18
N ALA A 90 7.99 7.93 -1.67
CA ALA A 90 8.42 9.31 -1.86
C ALA A 90 9.70 9.66 -1.08
N LEU A 91 9.88 9.07 0.10
CA LEU A 91 11.09 9.20 0.91
C LEU A 91 12.30 8.49 0.30
N SER A 92 12.09 7.37 -0.45
CA SER A 92 13.17 6.62 -1.09
C SER A 92 13.97 7.45 -2.12
N GLY A 93 13.37 8.49 -2.67
CA GLY A 93 14.00 9.35 -3.70
C GLY A 93 14.21 8.66 -5.06
N ARG A 94 13.76 7.41 -5.23
CA ARG A 94 13.96 6.60 -6.44
C ARG A 94 13.14 7.08 -7.64
N TRP A 95 11.97 7.63 -7.40
CA TRP A 95 10.96 7.88 -8.42
C TRP A 95 10.95 9.34 -8.88
N LYS A 96 10.93 9.56 -10.19
CA LYS A 96 10.74 10.92 -10.75
C LYS A 96 9.30 11.39 -10.61
N GLN A 97 8.35 10.47 -10.72
CA GLN A 97 6.92 10.73 -10.56
C GLN A 97 6.28 9.63 -9.74
N ILE A 98 5.44 10.00 -8.80
CA ILE A 98 4.66 9.08 -7.98
C ILE A 98 3.19 9.49 -8.09
N PHE A 99 2.35 8.58 -8.53
CA PHE A 99 0.91 8.76 -8.55
C PHE A 99 0.29 7.93 -7.43
N ALA A 100 -0.50 8.56 -6.59
CA ALA A 100 -1.25 7.93 -5.51
C ALA A 100 -2.73 7.96 -5.84
N VAL A 101 -3.35 6.79 -5.97
CA VAL A 101 -4.77 6.66 -6.29
C VAL A 101 -5.50 6.13 -5.06
N GLU A 102 -6.53 6.87 -4.63
CA GLU A 102 -7.40 6.46 -3.53
C GLU A 102 -8.84 6.81 -3.88
N LYS A 103 -9.74 5.87 -3.62
CA LYS A 103 -11.15 6.00 -3.98
C LYS A 103 -11.95 6.80 -2.96
N ASP A 104 -11.63 6.61 -1.66
CA ASP A 104 -12.32 7.32 -0.59
C ASP A 104 -11.71 8.70 -0.35
N PRO A 105 -12.49 9.78 -0.48
CA PRO A 105 -11.97 11.14 -0.31
C PRO A 105 -11.46 11.43 1.10
N LYS A 106 -12.03 10.81 2.15
CA LYS A 106 -11.58 11.01 3.53
C LYS A 106 -10.22 10.36 3.76
N THR A 107 -10.06 9.13 3.29
CA THR A 107 -8.79 8.41 3.36
C THR A 107 -7.71 9.11 2.52
N LEU A 108 -8.08 9.65 1.35
CA LEU A 108 -7.17 10.46 0.54
C LEU A 108 -6.76 11.76 1.24
N ALA A 109 -7.67 12.39 1.99
CA ALA A 109 -7.33 13.57 2.80
C ALA A 109 -6.32 13.21 3.89
N CYS A 110 -6.48 12.05 4.55
CA CYS A 110 -5.49 11.52 5.50
C CYS A 110 -4.12 11.37 4.82
N ALA A 111 -4.06 10.72 3.66
CA ALA A 111 -2.81 10.49 2.95
C ALA A 111 -2.06 11.78 2.60
N LYS A 112 -2.79 12.79 2.11
CA LYS A 112 -2.22 14.10 1.79
C LYS A 112 -1.65 14.79 3.04
N HIS A 113 -2.44 14.86 4.12
CA HIS A 113 -2.03 15.46 5.38
C HIS A 113 -0.82 14.73 5.97
N ASN A 114 -0.84 13.40 6.01
CA ASN A 114 0.26 12.60 6.52
C ASN A 114 1.54 12.81 5.70
N ALA A 115 1.42 12.90 4.37
CA ALA A 115 2.56 13.21 3.51
C ALA A 115 3.13 14.63 3.73
N GLU A 116 2.33 15.61 4.18
CA GLU A 116 2.82 16.93 4.61
C GLU A 116 3.67 16.82 5.88
N ILE A 117 3.23 16.04 6.89
CA ILE A 117 4.00 15.77 8.10
C ILE A 117 5.37 15.16 7.77
N TYR A 118 5.41 14.25 6.80
CA TYR A 118 6.67 13.62 6.34
C TYR A 118 7.46 14.49 5.35
N GLY A 119 6.94 15.66 4.96
CA GLY A 119 7.62 16.60 4.06
C GLY A 119 7.71 16.16 2.61
N VAL A 120 6.82 15.23 2.18
CA VAL A 120 6.87 14.63 0.83
C VAL A 120 5.63 14.88 -0.02
N ALA A 121 4.62 15.57 0.48
CA ALA A 121 3.34 15.77 -0.21
C ALA A 121 3.49 16.35 -1.63
N LYS A 122 4.46 17.24 -1.84
CA LYS A 122 4.75 17.88 -3.14
C LYS A 122 5.42 16.95 -4.16
N LYS A 123 5.88 15.76 -3.73
CA LYS A 123 6.49 14.75 -4.61
C LYS A 123 5.45 13.78 -5.19
N ILE A 124 4.18 13.87 -4.76
CA ILE A 124 3.14 12.90 -5.04
C ILE A 124 2.00 13.57 -5.80
N PHE A 125 1.60 12.96 -6.91
CA PHE A 125 0.41 13.35 -7.68
C PHE A 125 -0.80 12.57 -7.15
N TRP A 126 -1.70 13.25 -6.47
CA TRP A 126 -2.86 12.68 -5.82
C TRP A 126 -4.04 12.55 -6.79
N ILE A 127 -4.64 11.38 -6.85
CA ILE A 127 -5.77 11.09 -7.73
C ILE A 127 -6.89 10.46 -6.89
N GLU A 128 -7.99 11.20 -6.74
CA GLU A 128 -9.24 10.62 -6.23
C GLU A 128 -9.92 9.83 -7.35
N GLY A 129 -10.24 8.56 -7.06
CA GLY A 129 -10.95 7.71 -8.01
C GLY A 129 -10.67 6.22 -7.86
N ASP A 130 -11.45 5.45 -8.59
CA ASP A 130 -11.27 4.00 -8.72
C ASP A 130 -10.08 3.71 -9.64
N ILE A 131 -9.13 2.90 -9.16
CA ILE A 131 -7.88 2.61 -9.88
C ILE A 131 -8.12 1.98 -11.24
N PHE A 132 -9.11 1.09 -11.38
CA PHE A 132 -9.37 0.40 -12.64
C PHE A 132 -9.89 1.36 -13.72
N ASN A 133 -10.65 2.38 -13.32
CA ASN A 133 -11.06 3.46 -14.21
C ASN A 133 -9.90 4.42 -14.49
N VAL A 134 -9.12 4.79 -13.47
CA VAL A 134 -7.98 5.71 -13.58
C VAL A 134 -6.93 5.15 -14.56
N LEU A 135 -6.63 3.84 -14.50
CA LEU A 135 -5.70 3.17 -15.43
C LEU A 135 -6.20 3.18 -16.87
N LYS A 136 -7.51 3.11 -17.10
CA LYS A 136 -8.11 3.14 -18.45
C LYS A 136 -8.21 4.55 -19.03
N THR A 137 -8.12 5.58 -18.19
CA THR A 137 -8.35 6.99 -18.56
C THR A 137 -7.12 7.84 -18.28
N ARG A 138 -7.00 8.42 -17.07
CA ARG A 138 -6.00 9.44 -16.69
C ARG A 138 -4.56 8.92 -16.74
N LEU A 139 -4.33 7.66 -16.38
CA LEU A 139 -3.00 7.05 -16.35
C LEU A 139 -2.74 6.08 -17.52
N LYS A 140 -3.64 5.95 -18.49
CA LYS A 140 -3.54 4.99 -19.60
C LYS A 140 -2.21 5.04 -20.35
N SER A 141 -1.73 6.21 -20.68
CA SER A 141 -0.45 6.40 -21.40
C SER A 141 0.77 6.25 -20.50
N ILE A 142 0.62 6.48 -19.19
CA ILE A 142 1.69 6.50 -18.21
C ILE A 142 1.96 5.08 -17.67
N ALA A 143 0.91 4.31 -17.40
CA ALA A 143 0.98 3.03 -16.72
C ALA A 143 1.92 2.04 -17.39
N LYS A 144 1.95 1.99 -18.71
CA LYS A 144 2.83 1.08 -19.48
C LYS A 144 4.31 1.21 -19.10
N ASN A 145 4.76 2.42 -18.76
CA ASN A 145 6.13 2.72 -18.39
C ASN A 145 6.32 2.88 -16.87
N ALA A 146 5.28 2.66 -16.09
CA ALA A 146 5.32 2.75 -14.63
C ALA A 146 5.60 1.39 -13.97
N VAL A 147 5.95 1.43 -12.70
CA VAL A 147 5.78 0.31 -11.76
C VAL A 147 4.43 0.50 -11.08
N ILE A 148 3.64 -0.54 -10.95
CA ILE A 148 2.40 -0.53 -10.18
C ILE A 148 2.62 -1.27 -8.87
N PHE A 149 2.42 -0.58 -7.76
CA PHE A 149 2.28 -1.18 -6.43
C PHE A 149 0.80 -1.19 -6.05
N ALA A 150 0.32 -2.29 -5.49
CA ALA A 150 -1.04 -2.41 -5.04
C ALA A 150 -1.13 -3.11 -3.67
N SER A 151 -1.74 -2.43 -2.71
CA SER A 151 -2.16 -2.97 -1.42
C SER A 151 -3.68 -2.93 -1.36
N PRO A 152 -4.37 -3.83 -2.09
CA PRO A 152 -5.83 -3.83 -2.17
C PRO A 152 -6.46 -4.18 -0.83
N PRO A 153 -7.74 -3.86 -0.59
CA PRO A 153 -8.47 -4.42 0.54
C PRO A 153 -8.57 -5.95 0.41
N TRP A 154 -8.55 -6.65 1.56
CA TRP A 154 -8.50 -8.13 1.61
C TRP A 154 -9.82 -8.75 2.10
N GLY A 155 -10.91 -7.97 2.23
CA GLY A 155 -12.18 -8.42 2.81
C GLY A 155 -12.24 -8.30 4.33
N GLY A 156 -11.38 -7.47 4.92
CA GLY A 156 -11.31 -7.25 6.38
C GLY A 156 -10.42 -8.26 7.11
N PRO A 157 -10.43 -8.30 8.45
CA PRO A 157 -9.52 -9.11 9.26
C PRO A 157 -9.78 -10.62 9.23
N SER A 158 -10.89 -11.08 8.66
CA SER A 158 -11.31 -12.50 8.64
C SER A 158 -10.32 -13.42 7.89
N TYR A 159 -9.44 -12.88 7.04
CA TYR A 159 -8.37 -13.68 6.42
C TYR A 159 -7.45 -14.36 7.47
N THR A 160 -7.42 -13.85 8.70
CA THR A 160 -6.60 -14.43 9.79
C THR A 160 -7.16 -15.72 10.36
N ASP A 161 -8.41 -16.04 10.08
CA ASP A 161 -9.10 -17.25 10.56
C ASP A 161 -8.69 -18.49 9.74
N PHE A 162 -7.93 -18.29 8.66
CA PHE A 162 -7.46 -19.34 7.77
C PHE A 162 -5.95 -19.56 7.90
N ASP A 163 -5.51 -20.81 8.05
CA ASP A 163 -4.11 -21.19 7.98
C ASP A 163 -3.53 -20.90 6.59
N VAL A 164 -4.32 -21.14 5.54
CA VAL A 164 -4.04 -20.81 4.14
C VAL A 164 -5.24 -20.09 3.56
N PHE A 165 -5.06 -18.83 3.17
CA PHE A 165 -6.12 -17.99 2.62
C PHE A 165 -6.18 -18.11 1.10
N ASP A 166 -7.37 -18.52 0.61
CA ASP A 166 -7.64 -18.62 -0.81
C ASP A 166 -7.97 -17.23 -1.38
N LEU A 167 -7.11 -16.73 -2.25
CA LEU A 167 -7.21 -15.40 -2.85
C LEU A 167 -8.40 -15.22 -3.82
N SER A 168 -9.11 -16.31 -4.16
CA SER A 168 -10.35 -16.22 -4.92
C SER A 168 -11.50 -15.62 -4.10
N TYR A 169 -11.41 -15.73 -2.76
CA TYR A 169 -12.36 -15.13 -1.82
C TYR A 169 -11.98 -13.73 -1.33
N MET A 170 -10.91 -13.18 -1.86
CA MET A 170 -10.51 -11.81 -1.50
C MET A 170 -11.54 -10.79 -2.01
N GLU A 171 -12.03 -9.94 -1.13
CA GLU A 171 -13.04 -8.93 -1.42
C GLU A 171 -12.47 -7.50 -1.26
N PRO A 172 -12.96 -6.58 -2.10
CA PRO A 172 -13.93 -6.73 -3.19
C PRO A 172 -13.31 -7.22 -4.50
N TYR A 173 -12.00 -7.51 -4.54
CA TYR A 173 -11.28 -7.86 -5.75
C TYR A 173 -10.54 -9.18 -5.58
N SER A 174 -10.85 -10.17 -6.42
CA SER A 174 -10.10 -11.43 -6.48
C SER A 174 -8.68 -11.22 -7.05
N LEU A 175 -7.76 -12.16 -6.77
CA LEU A 175 -6.42 -12.13 -7.34
C LEU A 175 -6.43 -12.05 -8.86
N SER A 176 -7.30 -12.81 -9.54
CA SER A 176 -7.40 -12.80 -11.01
C SER A 176 -7.74 -11.40 -11.53
N HIS A 177 -8.74 -10.75 -10.93
CA HIS A 177 -9.14 -9.40 -11.32
C HIS A 177 -7.97 -8.40 -11.18
N LEU A 178 -7.26 -8.44 -10.04
CA LEU A 178 -6.12 -7.55 -9.79
C LEU A 178 -4.97 -7.83 -10.77
N TYR A 179 -4.63 -9.11 -10.95
CA TYR A 179 -3.56 -9.50 -11.87
C TYR A 179 -3.85 -9.04 -13.30
N ASP A 180 -5.03 -9.37 -13.84
CA ASP A 180 -5.40 -9.03 -15.21
C ASP A 180 -5.39 -7.53 -15.45
N ALA A 181 -5.96 -6.75 -14.51
CA ALA A 181 -6.01 -5.30 -14.62
C ALA A 181 -4.62 -4.67 -14.61
N PHE A 182 -3.76 -5.07 -13.67
CA PHE A 182 -2.46 -4.44 -13.50
C PHE A 182 -1.42 -4.91 -14.51
N ASN A 183 -1.37 -6.22 -14.85
CA ASN A 183 -0.45 -6.73 -15.86
C ASN A 183 -0.81 -6.30 -17.29
N THR A 184 -2.09 -6.00 -17.56
CA THR A 184 -2.48 -5.35 -18.82
C THR A 184 -1.95 -3.92 -18.89
N ALA A 185 -1.86 -3.22 -17.75
CA ALA A 185 -1.43 -1.83 -17.69
C ALA A 185 0.10 -1.69 -17.62
N SER A 186 0.81 -2.57 -16.88
CA SER A 186 2.27 -2.53 -16.70
C SER A 186 2.88 -3.93 -16.67
N SER A 187 4.16 -4.02 -17.08
CA SER A 187 4.98 -5.23 -16.94
C SER A 187 5.56 -5.42 -15.54
N GLU A 188 5.59 -4.36 -14.71
CA GLU A 188 6.21 -4.36 -13.39
C GLU A 188 5.14 -4.12 -12.33
N VAL A 189 4.73 -5.18 -11.63
CA VAL A 189 3.63 -5.15 -10.67
C VAL A 189 4.04 -5.79 -9.35
N ALA A 190 3.82 -5.10 -8.24
CA ALA A 190 4.02 -5.60 -6.88
C ALA A 190 2.68 -5.62 -6.14
N LEU A 191 2.23 -6.80 -5.70
CA LEU A 191 0.98 -6.95 -4.95
C LEU A 191 1.27 -7.29 -3.50
N TYR A 192 0.80 -6.47 -2.57
CA TYR A 192 0.86 -6.67 -1.13
C TYR A 192 -0.39 -7.41 -0.66
N LEU A 193 -0.20 -8.60 -0.08
CA LEU A 193 -1.24 -9.59 0.14
C LEU A 193 -1.21 -10.13 1.59
N PRO A 194 -2.29 -10.79 2.04
CA PRO A 194 -2.37 -11.41 3.35
C PRO A 194 -1.19 -12.35 3.65
N ARG A 195 -0.76 -12.41 4.91
CA ARG A 195 0.35 -13.29 5.36
C ARG A 195 0.06 -14.78 5.15
N THR A 196 -1.21 -15.17 5.12
CA THR A 196 -1.68 -16.56 4.97
C THR A 196 -2.01 -16.93 3.52
N THR A 197 -1.64 -16.07 2.55
CA THR A 197 -1.87 -16.29 1.12
C THR A 197 -1.42 -17.67 0.64
N ASP A 198 -2.27 -18.37 -0.12
CA ASP A 198 -1.87 -19.55 -0.87
C ASP A 198 -0.92 -19.17 -2.02
N ILE A 199 0.39 -19.36 -1.79
CA ILE A 199 1.44 -19.02 -2.77
C ILE A 199 1.31 -19.80 -4.08
N ARG A 200 0.64 -20.97 -4.08
CA ARG A 200 0.40 -21.76 -5.30
C ARG A 200 -0.52 -21.00 -6.27
N GLN A 201 -1.43 -20.17 -5.75
CA GLN A 201 -2.28 -19.33 -6.59
C GLN A 201 -1.48 -18.21 -7.28
N LEU A 202 -0.46 -17.67 -6.61
CA LEU A 202 0.44 -16.67 -7.20
C LEU A 202 1.25 -17.27 -8.35
N ALA A 203 1.73 -18.51 -8.18
CA ALA A 203 2.53 -19.20 -9.18
C ALA A 203 1.78 -19.44 -10.51
N LYS A 204 0.46 -19.51 -10.50
CA LYS A 204 -0.36 -19.65 -11.73
C LYS A 204 -0.19 -18.49 -12.71
N TYR A 205 0.24 -17.33 -12.21
CA TYR A 205 0.45 -16.10 -12.98
C TYR A 205 1.92 -15.84 -13.31
N ALA A 206 2.84 -16.72 -12.87
CA ALA A 206 4.23 -16.65 -13.28
C ALA A 206 4.34 -16.97 -14.79
N LYS A 207 5.19 -16.24 -15.50
CA LYS A 207 5.49 -16.59 -16.89
C LYS A 207 6.29 -17.89 -16.94
N LYS A 208 6.16 -18.61 -18.06
CA LYS A 208 6.89 -19.84 -18.25
C LYS A 208 8.39 -19.59 -18.07
N ASP A 209 9.04 -20.44 -17.28
CA ASP A 209 10.47 -20.41 -16.95
C ASP A 209 10.94 -19.19 -16.11
N GLU A 210 10.02 -18.33 -15.63
CA GLU A 210 10.34 -17.26 -14.68
C GLU A 210 10.14 -17.71 -13.22
N LYS A 211 11.12 -17.35 -12.35
CA LYS A 211 10.98 -17.51 -10.91
C LYS A 211 10.23 -16.32 -10.34
N LEU A 212 9.08 -16.59 -9.73
CA LEU A 212 8.31 -15.58 -9.02
C LEU A 212 9.01 -15.21 -7.72
N GLN A 213 9.19 -13.92 -7.49
CA GLN A 213 9.77 -13.40 -6.25
C GLN A 213 8.63 -13.08 -5.26
N VAL A 214 8.69 -13.69 -4.08
CA VAL A 214 7.73 -13.45 -2.99
C VAL A 214 8.52 -13.15 -1.73
N VAL A 215 8.21 -12.02 -1.09
CA VAL A 215 8.85 -11.59 0.17
C VAL A 215 7.83 -11.57 1.28
N HIS A 216 8.13 -12.23 2.37
CA HIS A 216 7.33 -12.25 3.58
C HIS A 216 7.87 -11.24 4.60
N TYR A 217 7.03 -10.31 5.03
CA TYR A 217 7.41 -9.23 5.96
C TYR A 217 7.04 -9.56 7.38
N CYS A 218 8.02 -9.40 8.27
CA CYS A 218 7.84 -9.57 9.70
C CYS A 218 8.26 -8.31 10.45
N VAL A 219 7.57 -8.00 11.56
CA VAL A 219 7.96 -6.94 12.49
C VAL A 219 8.11 -7.55 13.88
N LYS A 220 9.31 -7.45 14.47
CA LYS A 220 9.65 -8.06 15.77
C LYS A 220 9.27 -9.55 15.85
N GLY A 221 9.55 -10.31 14.78
CA GLY A 221 9.22 -11.74 14.66
C GLY A 221 7.76 -12.05 14.32
N ALA A 222 6.86 -11.06 14.33
CA ALA A 222 5.45 -11.27 13.97
C ALA A 222 5.24 -11.06 12.46
N SER A 223 4.70 -12.09 11.81
CA SER A 223 4.30 -12.05 10.40
C SER A 223 3.23 -10.98 10.17
N LYS A 224 3.41 -10.14 9.14
CA LYS A 224 2.47 -9.06 8.78
C LYS A 224 1.77 -9.33 7.46
N ALA A 225 2.51 -9.54 6.40
CA ALA A 225 2.00 -9.73 5.04
C ALA A 225 3.10 -10.27 4.13
N LEU A 226 2.77 -10.53 2.89
CA LEU A 226 3.74 -10.81 1.84
C LEU A 226 3.54 -9.88 0.64
N THR A 227 4.59 -9.72 -0.18
CA THR A 227 4.48 -9.08 -1.48
C THR A 227 4.96 -10.03 -2.55
N VAL A 228 4.18 -10.18 -3.62
CA VAL A 228 4.58 -10.86 -4.84
C VAL A 228 5.00 -9.82 -5.87
N TYR A 229 6.09 -10.10 -6.58
CA TYR A 229 6.69 -9.23 -7.59
C TYR A 229 6.60 -9.90 -8.96
N TYR A 230 5.81 -9.35 -9.85
CA TYR A 230 5.67 -9.76 -11.25
C TYR A 230 6.46 -8.80 -12.13
N GLY A 231 7.38 -9.34 -12.96
CA GLY A 231 8.26 -8.56 -13.82
C GLY A 231 9.74 -8.67 -13.45
N SER A 232 10.53 -7.69 -13.84
CA SER A 232 11.99 -7.76 -13.78
C SER A 232 12.58 -7.12 -12.51
N PHE A 233 11.95 -7.32 -11.36
CA PHE A 233 12.48 -6.88 -10.07
C PHE A 233 13.72 -7.74 -9.71
N GLN A 234 14.66 -7.12 -8.95
CA GLN A 234 15.86 -7.76 -8.44
C GLN A 234 15.82 -7.81 -6.90
N VAL A 235 14.75 -8.39 -6.35
CA VAL A 235 14.56 -8.48 -4.89
C VAL A 235 15.48 -9.56 -4.34
N ASN A 236 16.58 -9.17 -3.72
CA ASN A 236 17.47 -10.09 -3.02
C ASN A 236 16.84 -10.47 -1.68
N ALA A 237 16.87 -11.77 -1.35
CA ALA A 237 16.57 -12.22 0.00
C ALA A 237 17.63 -11.60 0.94
N ILE A 238 17.19 -10.68 1.81
CA ILE A 238 18.00 -10.05 2.86
C ILE A 238 17.75 -10.81 4.15
#